data_148abd6fe200f81dcc9d7321e2b39733
#
_entry.id   148abd6fe200f81dcc9d7321e2b39733
#
_cell.length_a   1.000
_cell.length_b   1.000
_cell.length_c   1.000
_cell.angle_alpha   90.00
_cell.angle_beta   90.00
_cell.angle_gamma   90.00
#
_symmetry.space_group_name_H-M   'P 1'
#
loop_
_entity.id
_entity.type
_entity.pdbx_description
1 polymer ?
#
loop_
_entity_poly.entity_id
_entity_poly.type
_entity_poly.pdbx_seq_one_letter_code
_entity_poly.pdbx_strand_id
1 'polypeptide(L)'
;MRIVTAAPALALMLMTAGTGRAAEIVAPSGVPIVQSVIATPAGTDTILGSSPSRRYLCLMNIGTGLVTLAFDQMAVAGSGWALEGATTSGHQGGSMCWDNAIVAASTVHAISAAGSTVAVLEGR
;
A
#
# COMPACT_ATOMS: atom_id res chain seq x y z
N MET A 1 -76.18 -11.91 -0.05
CA MET A 1 -75.02 -11.32 -0.72
C MET A 1 -74.04 -10.88 0.38
N ARG A 2 -73.01 -11.70 0.63
CA ARG A 2 -72.01 -11.43 1.67
C ARG A 2 -70.73 -10.91 0.99
N ILE A 3 -70.38 -9.66 1.27
CA ILE A 3 -69.12 -9.02 0.81
C ILE A 3 -68.02 -9.43 1.79
N VAL A 4 -67.07 -10.18 1.32
CA VAL A 4 -65.84 -10.51 2.08
C VAL A 4 -64.77 -9.49 1.69
N THR A 5 -64.48 -8.58 2.62
CA THR A 5 -63.36 -7.62 2.51
C THR A 5 -62.08 -8.30 2.91
N ALA A 6 -61.21 -8.56 1.94
CA ALA A 6 -59.85 -9.02 2.20
C ALA A 6 -58.95 -7.80 2.55
N ALA A 7 -58.35 -7.83 3.72
CA ALA A 7 -57.35 -6.86 4.12
C ALA A 7 -55.99 -7.21 3.50
N PRO A 8 -55.23 -6.25 2.97
CA PRO A 8 -53.87 -6.51 2.50
C PRO A 8 -52.90 -6.62 3.69
N ALA A 9 -52.23 -7.75 3.78
CA ALA A 9 -51.14 -7.93 4.71
C ALA A 9 -49.93 -7.08 4.25
N LEU A 10 -49.61 -6.06 5.05
CA LEU A 10 -48.44 -5.23 4.86
C LEU A 10 -47.18 -6.04 5.30
N ALA A 11 -46.45 -6.58 4.34
CA ALA A 11 -45.19 -7.25 4.59
C ALA A 11 -44.11 -6.19 4.94
N LEU A 12 -43.80 -6.09 6.22
CA LEU A 12 -42.67 -5.28 6.71
C LEU A 12 -41.38 -5.96 6.32
N MET A 13 -40.77 -5.51 5.22
CA MET A 13 -39.39 -5.91 4.88
C MET A 13 -38.42 -5.28 5.89
N LEU A 14 -37.94 -6.08 6.84
CA LEU A 14 -36.82 -5.74 7.68
C LEU A 14 -35.56 -5.71 6.81
N MET A 15 -35.14 -4.53 6.38
CA MET A 15 -33.80 -4.35 5.80
C MET A 15 -32.80 -4.51 6.95
N THR A 16 -32.21 -5.69 7.07
CA THR A 16 -30.99 -5.88 7.86
C THR A 16 -29.89 -5.08 7.19
N ALA A 17 -29.52 -3.95 7.79
CA ALA A 17 -28.31 -3.23 7.43
C ALA A 17 -27.12 -4.19 7.68
N GLY A 18 -26.65 -4.83 6.61
CA GLY A 18 -25.41 -5.58 6.65
C GLY A 18 -24.29 -4.63 7.04
N THR A 19 -23.65 -4.88 8.17
CA THR A 19 -22.38 -4.24 8.52
C THR A 19 -21.40 -4.59 7.40
N GLY A 20 -21.16 -3.64 6.50
CA GLY A 20 -20.19 -3.80 5.42
C GLY A 20 -18.82 -4.02 6.04
N ARG A 21 -18.36 -5.27 6.04
CA ARG A 21 -16.94 -5.56 6.28
C ARG A 21 -16.19 -4.91 5.14
N ALA A 22 -15.19 -4.07 5.47
CA ALA A 22 -14.23 -3.61 4.49
C ALA A 22 -13.67 -4.85 3.76
N ALA A 23 -13.75 -4.84 2.40
CA ALA A 23 -13.23 -5.95 1.62
C ALA A 23 -11.74 -6.09 1.91
N GLU A 24 -11.32 -7.25 2.41
CA GLU A 24 -9.91 -7.57 2.58
C GLU A 24 -9.30 -7.70 1.18
N ILE A 25 -8.30 -6.86 0.89
CA ILE A 25 -7.56 -6.96 -0.37
C ILE A 25 -6.53 -8.07 -0.19
N VAL A 26 -6.74 -9.17 -0.91
CA VAL A 26 -5.82 -10.32 -0.91
C VAL A 26 -4.97 -10.25 -2.17
N ALA A 27 -3.65 -10.41 -2.04
CA ALA A 27 -2.73 -10.53 -3.17
C ALA A 27 -3.12 -11.72 -4.07
N PRO A 28 -2.76 -11.73 -5.35
CA PRO A 28 -3.03 -12.84 -6.27
C PRO A 28 -2.55 -14.21 -5.76
N SER A 29 -1.57 -14.21 -4.87
CA SER A 29 -1.05 -15.41 -4.19
C SER A 29 -1.90 -15.89 -3.00
N GLY A 30 -3.00 -15.21 -2.67
CA GLY A 30 -3.79 -15.47 -1.46
C GLY A 30 -3.15 -14.94 -0.17
N VAL A 31 -2.12 -14.13 -0.27
CA VAL A 31 -1.39 -13.56 0.87
C VAL A 31 -1.96 -12.19 1.24
N PRO A 32 -2.17 -11.89 2.54
CA PRO A 32 -2.63 -10.57 2.98
C PRO A 32 -1.68 -9.46 2.52
N ILE A 33 -2.25 -8.36 2.05
CA ILE A 33 -1.50 -7.16 1.69
C ILE A 33 -1.53 -6.17 2.85
N VAL A 34 -0.35 -5.69 3.23
CA VAL A 34 -0.18 -4.63 4.22
C VAL A 34 0.28 -3.36 3.51
N GLN A 35 -0.38 -2.26 3.79
CA GLN A 35 -0.02 -0.95 3.28
C GLN A 35 0.52 -0.07 4.42
N SER A 36 1.61 0.62 4.16
CA SER A 36 2.22 1.58 5.08
C SER A 36 2.84 2.76 4.33
N VAL A 37 3.32 3.74 5.06
CA VAL A 37 3.99 4.91 4.51
C VAL A 37 5.27 5.16 5.31
N ILE A 38 6.36 5.45 4.60
CA ILE A 38 7.65 5.79 5.19
C ILE A 38 7.99 7.23 4.82
N ALA A 39 8.18 8.08 5.84
CA ALA A 39 8.77 9.39 5.64
C ALA A 39 10.28 9.23 5.43
N THR A 40 10.81 9.89 4.42
CA THR A 40 12.25 9.93 4.10
C THR A 40 12.74 11.36 4.27
N PRO A 41 13.20 11.77 5.48
CA PRO A 41 13.68 13.12 5.73
C PRO A 41 14.88 13.45 4.83
N ALA A 42 15.09 14.73 4.55
CA ALA A 42 16.17 15.18 3.70
C ALA A 42 17.55 14.69 4.21
N GLY A 43 18.29 14.02 3.34
CA GLY A 43 19.64 13.52 3.61
C GLY A 43 19.73 12.40 4.65
N THR A 44 18.61 11.86 5.11
CA THR A 44 18.59 10.78 6.11
C THR A 44 18.23 9.45 5.44
N ASP A 45 19.05 8.44 5.68
CA ASP A 45 18.78 7.06 5.28
C ASP A 45 17.66 6.49 6.16
N THR A 46 16.59 6.06 5.54
CA THR A 46 15.42 5.47 6.20
C THR A 46 15.33 3.99 5.85
N ILE A 47 15.06 3.16 6.83
CA ILE A 47 15.13 1.71 6.68
C ILE A 47 13.75 1.07 6.79
N LEU A 48 13.38 0.28 5.78
CA LEU A 48 12.35 -0.75 5.86
C LEU A 48 13.04 -2.07 6.20
N GLY A 49 12.84 -2.57 7.40
CA GLY A 49 13.49 -3.80 7.87
C GLY A 49 13.24 -5.02 7.00
N SER A 50 14.16 -5.97 7.03
CA SER A 50 14.01 -7.25 6.37
C SER A 50 12.81 -8.03 6.94
N SER A 51 12.16 -8.82 6.09
CA SER A 51 11.06 -9.69 6.49
C SER A 51 11.10 -11.00 5.71
N PRO A 52 11.49 -12.11 6.34
CA PRO A 52 11.59 -13.41 5.66
C PRO A 52 10.25 -13.92 5.10
N SER A 53 9.14 -13.43 5.65
CA SER A 53 7.81 -13.77 5.16
C SER A 53 7.31 -12.88 4.01
N ARG A 54 8.01 -11.78 3.73
CA ARG A 54 7.62 -10.88 2.65
C ARG A 54 7.90 -11.53 1.29
N ARG A 55 6.87 -11.68 0.49
CA ARG A 55 6.93 -12.29 -0.85
C ARG A 55 6.71 -11.28 -1.96
N TYR A 56 6.08 -10.17 -1.62
CA TYR A 56 5.76 -9.10 -2.53
C TYR A 56 6.09 -7.75 -1.87
N LEU A 57 6.70 -6.87 -2.62
CA LEU A 57 7.03 -5.52 -2.19
C LEU A 57 6.83 -4.55 -3.34
N CYS A 58 5.99 -3.54 -3.13
CA CYS A 58 5.92 -2.37 -4.00
C CYS A 58 6.27 -1.12 -3.22
N LEU A 59 7.09 -0.29 -3.81
CA LEU A 59 7.46 1.02 -3.29
C LEU A 59 7.06 2.07 -4.30
N MET A 60 6.40 3.12 -3.85
CA MET A 60 5.96 4.24 -4.69
C MET A 60 6.30 5.56 -4.01
N ASN A 61 7.00 6.42 -4.71
CA ASN A 61 7.26 7.76 -4.23
C ASN A 61 5.99 8.61 -4.36
N ILE A 62 5.47 9.09 -3.24
CA ILE A 62 4.30 9.98 -3.17
C ILE A 62 4.66 11.40 -2.71
N GLY A 63 5.94 11.64 -2.46
CA GLY A 63 6.49 12.97 -2.22
C GLY A 63 7.12 13.55 -3.48
N THR A 64 7.56 14.79 -3.42
CA THR A 64 8.10 15.52 -4.59
C THR A 64 9.61 15.34 -4.79
N GLY A 65 10.33 14.91 -3.75
CA GLY A 65 11.78 14.67 -3.85
C GLY A 65 12.09 13.32 -4.52
N LEU A 66 13.18 13.25 -5.28
CA LEU A 66 13.72 12.00 -5.78
C LEU A 66 14.12 11.10 -4.61
N VAL A 67 13.73 9.84 -4.65
CA VAL A 67 14.14 8.82 -3.67
C VAL A 67 15.09 7.83 -4.33
N THR A 68 16.22 7.58 -3.70
CA THR A 68 17.14 6.52 -4.09
C THR A 68 17.02 5.35 -3.14
N LEU A 69 16.88 4.15 -3.68
CA LEU A 69 16.77 2.89 -2.94
C LEU A 69 18.05 2.08 -3.04
N ALA A 70 18.37 1.37 -1.97
CA ALA A 70 19.38 0.32 -1.94
C ALA A 70 18.84 -0.87 -1.12
N PHE A 71 19.34 -2.07 -1.41
CA PHE A 71 18.95 -3.30 -0.71
C PHE A 71 20.14 -3.83 0.07
N ASP A 72 19.90 -4.17 1.35
CA ASP A 72 20.88 -4.72 2.29
C ASP A 72 22.17 -3.88 2.47
N GLN A 73 22.13 -2.62 2.04
CA GLN A 73 23.21 -1.65 2.21
C GLN A 73 22.67 -0.24 2.30
N MET A 74 23.44 0.66 2.87
CA MET A 74 23.10 2.07 3.02
C MET A 74 22.83 2.72 1.66
N ALA A 75 21.74 3.46 1.54
CA ALA A 75 21.43 4.20 0.33
C ALA A 75 22.29 5.46 0.21
N VAL A 76 22.76 5.75 -0.99
CA VAL A 76 23.48 6.98 -1.32
C VAL A 76 22.68 7.76 -2.35
N ALA A 77 22.34 9.00 -2.07
CA ALA A 77 21.54 9.84 -2.93
C ALA A 77 22.12 9.91 -4.36
N GLY A 78 21.29 9.57 -5.35
CA GLY A 78 21.70 9.54 -6.76
C GLY A 78 22.48 8.30 -7.18
N SER A 79 22.70 7.31 -6.29
CA SER A 79 23.44 6.10 -6.61
C SER A 79 22.65 4.85 -6.20
N GLY A 80 21.84 4.33 -7.08
CA GLY A 80 21.00 3.15 -6.83
C GLY A 80 19.73 3.16 -7.67
N TRP A 81 18.70 2.48 -7.18
CA TRP A 81 17.39 2.45 -7.81
C TRP A 81 16.63 3.75 -7.48
N ALA A 82 16.24 4.48 -8.49
CA ALA A 82 15.60 5.79 -8.33
C ALA A 82 14.08 5.72 -8.50
N LEU A 83 13.36 6.32 -7.57
CA LEU A 83 11.93 6.60 -7.68
C LEU A 83 11.75 8.10 -7.87
N GLU A 84 11.31 8.49 -9.05
CA GLU A 84 11.01 9.89 -9.37
C GLU A 84 9.98 10.48 -8.41
N GLY A 85 10.14 11.77 -8.10
CA GLY A 85 9.17 12.48 -7.28
C GLY A 85 7.84 12.68 -8.01
N ALA A 86 6.76 12.73 -7.24
CA ALA A 86 5.48 13.17 -7.78
C ALA A 86 5.52 14.66 -8.14
N THR A 87 4.74 15.08 -9.13
CA THR A 87 4.61 16.50 -9.48
C THR A 87 3.95 17.31 -8.37
N THR A 88 3.11 16.66 -7.57
CA THR A 88 2.45 17.22 -6.38
C THR A 88 2.49 16.19 -5.27
N SER A 89 2.79 16.62 -4.04
CA SER A 89 2.81 15.71 -2.88
C SER A 89 1.48 14.99 -2.68
N GLY A 90 1.54 13.71 -2.38
CA GLY A 90 0.37 12.82 -2.23
C GLY A 90 -0.12 12.22 -3.55
N HIS A 91 0.44 12.63 -4.69
CA HIS A 91 0.19 12.02 -5.99
C HIS A 91 1.20 10.91 -6.29
N GLN A 92 0.96 10.15 -7.34
CA GLN A 92 1.85 9.08 -7.76
C GLN A 92 3.09 9.64 -8.47
N GLY A 93 4.25 9.29 -7.95
CA GLY A 93 5.55 9.43 -8.61
C GLY A 93 6.04 8.10 -9.17
N GLY A 94 7.36 7.92 -9.22
CA GLY A 94 7.97 6.66 -9.62
C GLY A 94 7.64 5.52 -8.68
N SER A 95 7.47 4.32 -9.23
CA SER A 95 7.18 3.11 -8.45
C SER A 95 7.96 1.91 -8.98
N MET A 96 8.28 0.98 -8.07
CA MET A 96 8.88 -0.32 -8.39
C MET A 96 8.26 -1.40 -7.53
N CYS A 97 8.05 -2.57 -8.14
CA CYS A 97 7.49 -3.74 -7.48
C CYS A 97 8.35 -4.97 -7.71
N TRP A 98 8.43 -5.81 -6.69
CA TRP A 98 9.13 -7.10 -6.72
C TRP A 98 8.21 -8.18 -6.18
N ASP A 99 8.04 -9.23 -6.91
CA ASP A 99 7.37 -10.48 -6.53
C ASP A 99 8.36 -11.61 -6.26
N ASN A 100 9.64 -11.27 -6.24
CA ASN A 100 10.74 -12.17 -5.96
C ASN A 100 11.04 -12.19 -4.46
N ALA A 101 10.95 -13.39 -3.86
CA ALA A 101 11.16 -13.58 -2.42
C ALA A 101 12.54 -13.11 -1.93
N ILE A 102 13.55 -13.09 -2.76
CA ILE A 102 14.92 -12.65 -2.37
C ILE A 102 14.91 -11.14 -2.17
N VAL A 103 14.50 -10.36 -3.17
CA VAL A 103 14.49 -8.91 -3.10
C VAL A 103 13.41 -8.42 -2.14
N ALA A 104 12.20 -8.99 -2.20
CA ALA A 104 11.12 -8.58 -1.33
C ALA A 104 11.43 -8.80 0.15
N ALA A 105 12.18 -9.84 0.52
CA ALA A 105 12.54 -10.14 1.90
C ALA A 105 13.69 -9.27 2.45
N SER A 106 14.48 -8.64 1.57
CA SER A 106 15.66 -7.84 1.95
C SER A 106 15.32 -6.60 2.76
N THR A 107 16.32 -6.07 3.44
CA THR A 107 16.25 -4.72 4.03
C THR A 107 16.27 -3.70 2.91
N VAL A 108 15.35 -2.74 2.92
CA VAL A 108 15.34 -1.64 1.96
C VAL A 108 15.78 -0.37 2.65
N HIS A 109 16.77 0.27 2.09
CA HIS A 109 17.23 1.60 2.46
C HIS A 109 16.72 2.61 1.46
N ALA A 110 16.25 3.75 1.94
CA ALA A 110 15.71 4.83 1.12
C ALA A 110 16.29 6.16 1.58
N ILE A 111 16.82 6.94 0.66
CA ILE A 111 17.32 8.29 0.92
C ILE A 111 16.80 9.28 -0.11
N SER A 112 16.47 10.48 0.34
CA SER A 112 16.10 11.61 -0.53
C SER A 112 16.90 12.84 -0.12
N ALA A 113 17.57 13.47 -1.05
CA ALA A 113 18.34 14.70 -0.77
C ALA A 113 17.42 15.86 -0.34
N ALA A 114 16.22 15.96 -0.93
CA ALA A 114 15.25 17.01 -0.65
C ALA A 114 14.18 16.60 0.39
N GLY A 115 14.17 15.34 0.79
CA GLY A 115 13.08 14.74 1.56
C GLY A 115 11.91 14.30 0.67
N SER A 116 11.29 13.20 1.04
CA SER A 116 10.13 12.65 0.32
C SER A 116 9.31 11.73 1.21
N THR A 117 8.33 11.08 0.63
CA THR A 117 7.49 10.08 1.29
C THR A 117 7.28 8.90 0.36
N VAL A 118 7.47 7.69 0.87
CA VAL A 118 7.32 6.45 0.10
C VAL A 118 6.14 5.66 0.64
N ALA A 119 5.19 5.37 -0.23
CA ALA A 119 4.13 4.41 0.04
C ALA A 119 4.68 3.00 -0.17
N VAL A 120 4.38 2.11 0.75
CA VAL A 120 4.86 0.73 0.79
C VAL A 120 3.67 -0.21 0.75
N LEU A 121 3.71 -1.18 -0.14
CA LEU A 121 2.75 -2.26 -0.23
C LEU A 121 3.49 -3.59 -0.08
N GLU A 122 3.16 -4.34 0.95
CA GLU A 122 3.80 -5.62 1.26
C GLU A 122 2.79 -6.77 1.18
N GLY A 123 3.19 -7.89 0.56
CA GLY A 123 2.50 -9.18 0.65
C GLY A 123 3.35 -10.19 1.43
N ARG A 124 2.73 -10.89 2.38
CA ARG A 124 3.39 -11.85 3.27
C ARG A 124 2.78 -13.23 3.16
#